data_a1b41ea77121b246fbec1b150de60949
#
_entry.id   a1b41ea77121b246fbec1b150de60949
#
_cell.length_a   1.000
_cell.length_b   1.000
_cell.length_c   1.000
_cell.angle_alpha   90.00
_cell.angle_beta   90.00
_cell.angle_gamma   90.00
#
_symmetry.space_group_name_H-M   'P 1'
#
loop_
_entity.id
_entity.type
_entity.pdbx_description
1 polymer ?
#
loop_
_entity_poly.entity_id
_entity_poly.type
_entity_poly.pdbx_seq_one_letter_code
_entity_poly.pdbx_strand_id
1 'polypeptide(L)'
;KILTIKHSTKNVYTSKYQREATSYLTKWKKGKRTLDAPLLVKNPYGTLSTSIYFYAVSTEPLYAKYTITAKGAETISGTLAGGSEANVRLTHEYLIPGLAAGRKNTVEINFYNAANEWKKTVRFSTTPKKEKAIPKIKKVKNGKSKTAVSLGFYAMFGHDKSDATNIYYYDNNGVSRGLTPLNGYRTDRILTVDGNWIFSYDIDKLAVMNRLGH
;
A
#
# COMPACT_ATOMS: atom_id res chain seq x y z
N LYS A 1 -0.27 17.27 6.79
CA LYS A 1 -1.68 16.80 6.82
C LYS A 1 -1.87 15.68 5.81
N ILE A 2 -2.58 14.59 6.20
CA ILE A 2 -2.93 13.50 5.27
C ILE A 2 -4.35 13.75 4.76
N LEU A 3 -4.51 13.77 3.42
CA LEU A 3 -5.78 14.04 2.75
C LEU A 3 -6.57 12.75 2.53
N THR A 4 -7.86 12.90 2.27
CA THR A 4 -8.78 11.80 1.89
C THR A 4 -9.67 12.30 0.78
N ILE A 5 -9.86 11.50 -0.27
CA ILE A 5 -10.78 11.79 -1.36
C ILE A 5 -12.18 11.32 -0.93
N LYS A 6 -13.18 12.17 -1.19
CA LYS A 6 -14.59 11.79 -1.10
C LYS A 6 -15.06 11.39 -2.50
N HIS A 7 -15.21 10.08 -2.71
CA HIS A 7 -15.69 9.55 -3.97
C HIS A 7 -17.22 9.60 -4.05
N SER A 8 -17.75 9.82 -5.24
CA SER A 8 -19.19 9.83 -5.50
C SER A 8 -19.81 8.43 -5.62
N THR A 9 -18.98 7.40 -5.78
CA THR A 9 -19.37 5.98 -5.80
C THR A 9 -18.52 5.18 -4.84
N LYS A 10 -19.01 4.02 -4.39
CA LYS A 10 -18.27 3.10 -3.51
C LYS A 10 -17.53 2.01 -4.28
N ASN A 11 -17.94 1.72 -5.51
CA ASN A 11 -17.32 0.67 -6.31
C ASN A 11 -16.01 1.16 -6.92
N VAL A 12 -14.90 0.69 -6.36
CA VAL A 12 -13.53 1.09 -6.75
C VAL A 12 -13.18 0.65 -8.17
N TYR A 13 -13.85 -0.35 -8.73
CA TYR A 13 -13.60 -0.86 -10.08
C TYR A 13 -14.35 -0.10 -11.19
N THR A 14 -15.04 0.98 -10.86
CA THR A 14 -15.66 1.83 -11.85
C THR A 14 -14.68 2.87 -12.40
N SER A 15 -14.75 3.13 -13.71
CA SER A 15 -13.98 4.21 -14.34
C SER A 15 -14.25 5.58 -13.70
N LYS A 16 -15.46 5.77 -13.14
CA LYS A 16 -15.81 7.00 -12.42
C LYS A 16 -14.97 7.16 -11.17
N TYR A 17 -14.86 6.13 -10.33
CA TYR A 17 -14.05 6.14 -9.10
C TYR A 17 -12.59 6.44 -9.42
N GLN A 18 -12.02 5.73 -10.39
CA GLN A 18 -10.62 5.84 -10.77
C GLN A 18 -10.30 7.22 -11.38
N ARG A 19 -11.17 7.76 -12.23
CA ARG A 19 -11.01 9.11 -12.79
C ARG A 19 -11.13 10.21 -11.72
N GLU A 20 -12.04 10.09 -10.75
CA GLU A 20 -12.13 11.00 -9.62
C GLU A 20 -10.83 11.03 -8.83
N ALA A 21 -10.26 9.87 -8.47
CA ALA A 21 -8.99 9.77 -7.78
C ALA A 21 -7.87 10.47 -8.55
N THR A 22 -7.71 10.13 -9.83
CA THR A 22 -6.70 10.74 -10.70
C THR A 22 -6.86 12.26 -10.81
N SER A 23 -8.09 12.74 -10.94
CA SER A 23 -8.39 14.18 -11.02
C SER A 23 -7.96 14.94 -9.75
N TYR A 24 -8.32 14.40 -8.57
CA TYR A 24 -7.89 14.99 -7.29
C TYR A 24 -6.37 14.99 -7.14
N LEU A 25 -5.71 13.87 -7.44
CA LEU A 25 -4.25 13.77 -7.35
C LEU A 25 -3.57 14.75 -8.29
N THR A 26 -4.02 14.83 -9.54
CA THR A 26 -3.49 15.79 -10.54
C THR A 26 -3.64 17.23 -10.06
N LYS A 27 -4.80 17.59 -9.52
CA LYS A 27 -5.04 18.91 -8.95
C LYS A 27 -4.10 19.22 -7.78
N TRP A 28 -3.96 18.27 -6.85
CA TRP A 28 -3.16 18.48 -5.63
C TRP A 28 -1.65 18.44 -5.89
N LYS A 29 -1.19 17.73 -6.92
CA LYS A 29 0.23 17.74 -7.36
C LYS A 29 0.68 19.08 -7.92
N LYS A 30 -0.23 19.93 -8.43
CA LYS A 30 0.13 21.28 -8.96
C LYS A 30 0.66 22.23 -7.88
N GLY A 31 0.40 21.99 -6.60
CA GLY A 31 0.99 22.77 -5.51
C GLY A 31 2.48 22.50 -5.34
N LYS A 32 3.19 23.39 -4.62
CA LYS A 32 4.58 23.17 -4.25
C LYS A 32 4.67 21.93 -3.35
N ARG A 33 5.19 20.82 -3.88
CA ARG A 33 5.33 19.53 -3.22
C ARG A 33 6.80 19.16 -3.13
N THR A 34 7.40 19.44 -1.99
CA THR A 34 8.80 19.13 -1.70
C THR A 34 8.87 17.98 -0.69
N LEU A 35 10.08 17.47 -0.43
CA LEU A 35 10.29 16.47 0.62
C LEU A 35 9.92 17.00 2.03
N ASP A 36 9.96 18.32 2.25
CA ASP A 36 9.50 18.94 3.51
C ASP A 36 7.99 19.14 3.56
N ALA A 37 7.34 19.22 2.41
CA ALA A 37 5.89 19.43 2.28
C ALA A 37 5.26 18.46 1.26
N PRO A 38 5.38 17.13 1.49
CA PRO A 38 4.86 16.14 0.55
C PRO A 38 3.33 16.14 0.51
N LEU A 39 2.78 15.70 -0.61
CA LEU A 39 1.38 15.32 -0.71
C LEU A 39 1.20 13.91 -0.14
N LEU A 40 0.36 13.78 0.87
CA LEU A 40 -0.03 12.50 1.47
C LEU A 40 -1.53 12.30 1.32
N VAL A 41 -1.95 11.17 0.73
CA VAL A 41 -3.36 10.84 0.51
C VAL A 41 -3.65 9.41 0.95
N LYS A 42 -4.73 9.21 1.73
CA LYS A 42 -5.16 7.86 2.14
C LYS A 42 -5.77 7.14 0.95
N ASN A 43 -5.23 5.97 0.60
CA ASN A 43 -5.81 4.99 -0.34
C ASN A 43 -6.64 5.65 -1.47
N PRO A 44 -6.04 6.48 -2.33
CA PRO A 44 -6.82 7.31 -3.27
C PRO A 44 -7.62 6.48 -4.26
N TYR A 45 -7.12 5.33 -4.69
CA TYR A 45 -7.75 4.44 -5.67
C TYR A 45 -8.64 3.36 -5.04
N GLY A 46 -8.71 3.29 -3.70
CA GLY A 46 -9.61 2.38 -2.99
C GLY A 46 -9.17 0.92 -2.92
N THR A 47 -8.12 0.55 -3.63
CA THR A 47 -7.71 -0.84 -3.86
C THR A 47 -6.85 -1.46 -2.75
N LEU A 48 -6.21 -0.63 -1.89
CA LEU A 48 -5.39 -1.08 -0.76
C LEU A 48 -5.73 -0.26 0.49
N SER A 49 -6.59 -0.79 1.35
CA SER A 49 -7.29 -0.03 2.40
C SER A 49 -6.40 0.70 3.41
N THR A 50 -5.22 0.18 3.71
CA THR A 50 -4.28 0.75 4.69
C THR A 50 -3.04 1.35 4.03
N SER A 51 -3.18 1.87 2.83
CA SER A 51 -2.09 2.51 2.10
C SER A 51 -2.09 4.03 2.21
N ILE A 52 -0.92 4.63 1.98
CA ILE A 52 -0.74 6.07 1.83
C ILE A 52 -0.07 6.33 0.48
N TYR A 53 -0.71 7.12 -0.34
CA TYR A 53 -0.10 7.71 -1.53
C TYR A 53 0.80 8.86 -1.09
N PHE A 54 2.02 8.87 -1.63
CA PHE A 54 3.05 9.88 -1.40
C PHE A 54 3.45 10.51 -2.72
N TYR A 55 3.55 11.84 -2.75
CA TYR A 55 4.11 12.56 -3.87
C TYR A 55 4.96 13.75 -3.39
N ALA A 56 6.18 13.87 -3.93
CA ALA A 56 7.07 15.02 -3.71
C ALA A 56 8.05 15.17 -4.89
N VAL A 57 8.65 16.36 -4.99
CA VAL A 57 9.76 16.63 -5.92
C VAL A 57 10.97 17.03 -5.09
N SER A 58 12.12 16.43 -5.38
CA SER A 58 13.42 16.76 -4.79
C SER A 58 14.22 17.72 -5.67
N THR A 59 15.22 18.36 -5.10
CA THR A 59 16.12 19.29 -5.82
C THR A 59 17.25 18.56 -6.54
N GLU A 60 17.51 17.31 -6.18
CA GLU A 60 18.50 16.42 -6.80
C GLU A 60 17.88 15.02 -7.01
N PRO A 61 18.43 14.23 -7.96
CA PRO A 61 17.95 12.87 -8.18
C PRO A 61 18.22 11.97 -6.96
N LEU A 62 17.15 11.34 -6.41
CA LEU A 62 17.22 10.48 -5.25
C LEU A 62 16.44 9.18 -5.48
N TYR A 63 16.77 8.15 -4.70
CA TYR A 63 15.93 6.97 -4.52
C TYR A 63 15.49 6.84 -3.07
N ALA A 64 14.45 6.06 -2.81
CA ALA A 64 13.81 6.02 -1.50
C ALA A 64 13.72 4.60 -0.93
N LYS A 65 14.09 4.47 0.35
CA LYS A 65 13.82 3.30 1.20
C LYS A 65 12.78 3.71 2.24
N TYR A 66 11.92 2.78 2.66
CA TYR A 66 10.90 3.07 3.67
C TYR A 66 10.90 2.05 4.80
N THR A 67 10.39 2.48 5.94
CA THR A 67 10.14 1.65 7.11
C THR A 67 8.79 2.03 7.72
N ILE A 68 7.99 1.02 8.07
CA ILE A 68 6.73 1.17 8.79
C ILE A 68 6.85 0.44 10.11
N THR A 69 6.63 1.16 11.21
CA THR A 69 6.61 0.60 12.57
C THR A 69 5.25 0.85 13.22
N ALA A 70 4.74 -0.16 13.95
CA ALA A 70 3.57 -0.04 14.80
C ALA A 70 3.68 -1.02 15.97
N LYS A 71 3.20 -0.62 17.17
CA LYS A 71 3.29 -1.46 18.38
C LYS A 71 2.60 -2.81 18.17
N GLY A 72 3.35 -3.90 18.37
CA GLY A 72 2.85 -5.28 18.28
C GLY A 72 2.54 -5.75 16.85
N ALA A 73 3.07 -5.06 15.85
CA ALA A 73 3.06 -5.48 14.45
C ALA A 73 4.50 -5.69 13.98
N GLU A 74 4.68 -6.48 12.93
CA GLU A 74 5.98 -6.63 12.30
C GLU A 74 6.46 -5.31 11.69
N THR A 75 7.75 -5.00 11.79
CA THR A 75 8.35 -3.87 11.07
C THR A 75 8.45 -4.23 9.60
N ILE A 76 7.87 -3.40 8.74
CA ILE A 76 7.95 -3.55 7.29
C ILE A 76 8.93 -2.53 6.74
N SER A 77 9.86 -2.98 5.90
CA SER A 77 10.81 -2.11 5.21
C SER A 77 11.05 -2.59 3.79
N GLY A 78 11.51 -1.68 2.95
CA GLY A 78 11.83 -1.97 1.56
C GLY A 78 12.22 -0.73 0.78
N THR A 79 12.45 -0.92 -0.52
CA THR A 79 12.74 0.15 -1.46
C THR A 79 11.48 0.54 -2.23
N LEU A 80 11.22 1.83 -2.39
CA LEU A 80 10.05 2.31 -3.09
C LEU A 80 10.28 2.36 -4.61
N ALA A 81 9.33 1.84 -5.36
CA ALA A 81 9.30 1.83 -6.84
C ALA A 81 10.57 1.24 -7.49
N GLY A 82 11.21 0.25 -6.86
CA GLY A 82 12.44 -0.35 -7.36
C GLY A 82 13.61 0.62 -7.42
N GLY A 83 13.61 1.68 -6.58
CA GLY A 83 14.70 2.66 -6.50
C GLY A 83 16.00 2.01 -6.02
N SER A 84 17.10 2.42 -6.61
CA SER A 84 18.46 2.02 -6.28
C SER A 84 19.42 3.14 -6.71
N GLU A 85 20.68 2.99 -6.44
CA GLU A 85 21.73 3.92 -6.90
C GLU A 85 21.67 4.14 -8.42
N ALA A 86 21.30 3.11 -9.19
CA ALA A 86 21.16 3.18 -10.66
C ALA A 86 19.81 3.76 -11.11
N ASN A 87 18.86 3.97 -10.20
CA ASN A 87 17.49 4.42 -10.50
C ASN A 87 17.04 5.57 -9.61
N VAL A 88 17.82 6.64 -9.59
CA VAL A 88 17.48 7.89 -8.90
C VAL A 88 16.56 8.76 -9.75
N ARG A 89 15.72 9.57 -9.10
CA ARG A 89 14.74 10.43 -9.79
C ARG A 89 14.46 11.71 -9.01
N LEU A 90 13.97 12.74 -9.70
CA LEU A 90 13.53 13.99 -9.08
C LEU A 90 12.09 13.90 -8.57
N THR A 91 11.23 13.18 -9.29
CA THR A 91 9.83 13.01 -8.92
C THR A 91 9.63 11.71 -8.18
N HIS A 92 9.08 11.83 -6.98
CA HIS A 92 8.81 10.73 -6.06
C HIS A 92 7.31 10.52 -5.97
N GLU A 93 6.81 9.46 -6.59
CA GLU A 93 5.39 9.08 -6.60
C GLU A 93 5.25 7.62 -6.22
N TYR A 94 4.67 7.36 -5.05
CA TYR A 94 4.63 6.04 -4.44
C TYR A 94 3.26 5.74 -3.82
N LEU A 95 2.87 4.48 -3.82
CA LEU A 95 1.92 3.96 -2.85
C LEU A 95 2.71 3.19 -1.79
N ILE A 96 2.48 3.53 -0.52
CA ILE A 96 3.10 2.87 0.65
C ILE A 96 2.03 1.97 1.26
N PRO A 97 2.03 0.66 0.95
CA PRO A 97 1.05 -0.29 1.46
C PRO A 97 1.42 -0.80 2.85
N GLY A 98 0.49 -1.48 3.50
CA GLY A 98 0.80 -2.32 4.64
C GLY A 98 0.91 -1.62 5.98
N LEU A 99 0.27 -0.48 6.16
CA LEU A 99 0.08 0.09 7.49
C LEU A 99 -0.76 -0.87 8.36
N ALA A 100 -0.40 -1.05 9.63
CA ALA A 100 -1.14 -1.88 10.57
C ALA A 100 -2.50 -1.25 10.90
N ALA A 101 -3.59 -1.95 10.54
CA ALA A 101 -4.95 -1.47 10.72
C ALA A 101 -5.30 -1.27 12.21
N GLY A 102 -5.93 -0.15 12.55
CA GLY A 102 -6.34 0.18 13.91
C GLY A 102 -5.20 0.51 14.87
N ARG A 103 -3.96 0.66 14.40
CA ARG A 103 -2.77 0.99 15.19
C ARG A 103 -2.15 2.30 14.73
N LYS A 104 -1.49 3.02 15.65
CA LYS A 104 -0.65 4.16 15.28
C LYS A 104 0.59 3.63 14.58
N ASN A 105 0.75 3.98 13.31
CA ASN A 105 1.92 3.67 12.51
C ASN A 105 2.82 4.90 12.42
N THR A 106 4.13 4.67 12.48
CA THR A 106 5.15 5.65 12.08
C THR A 106 5.73 5.17 10.76
N VAL A 107 5.74 6.05 9.77
CA VAL A 107 6.33 5.82 8.45
C VAL A 107 7.54 6.72 8.31
N GLU A 108 8.68 6.13 7.98
CA GLU A 108 9.91 6.84 7.64
C GLU A 108 10.29 6.53 6.20
N ILE A 109 10.58 7.55 5.43
CA ILE A 109 11.07 7.43 4.06
C ILE A 109 12.43 8.11 4.03
N ASN A 110 13.47 7.33 3.81
CA ASN A 110 14.84 7.78 3.71
C ASN A 110 15.25 7.90 2.25
N PHE A 111 15.72 9.07 1.86
CA PHE A 111 16.14 9.41 0.51
C PHE A 111 17.65 9.41 0.41
N TYR A 112 18.16 8.79 -0.66
CA TYR A 112 19.58 8.61 -0.94
C TYR A 112 19.89 9.05 -2.38
N ASN A 113 21.10 9.58 -2.61
CA ASN A 113 21.58 9.89 -3.95
C ASN A 113 22.19 8.64 -4.64
N ALA A 114 22.71 8.80 -5.86
CA ALA A 114 23.35 7.73 -6.61
C ALA A 114 24.65 7.20 -5.96
N ALA A 115 25.28 7.95 -5.08
CA ALA A 115 26.42 7.48 -4.28
C ALA A 115 26.01 6.75 -2.99
N ASN A 116 24.71 6.42 -2.85
CA ASN A 116 24.13 5.80 -1.64
C ASN A 116 24.30 6.63 -0.36
N GLU A 117 24.49 7.93 -0.51
CA GLU A 117 24.55 8.85 0.62
C GLU A 117 23.14 9.27 1.04
N TRP A 118 22.86 9.20 2.33
CA TRP A 118 21.61 9.72 2.91
C TRP A 118 21.51 11.24 2.73
N LYS A 119 20.36 11.71 2.26
CA LYS A 119 20.10 13.14 2.03
C LYS A 119 18.96 13.68 2.88
N LYS A 120 17.88 12.91 3.04
CA LYS A 120 16.69 13.38 3.75
C LYS A 120 15.88 12.22 4.33
N THR A 121 15.23 12.46 5.46
CA THR A 121 14.17 11.60 5.99
C THR A 121 12.85 12.37 6.02
N VAL A 122 11.82 11.80 5.44
CA VAL A 122 10.43 12.23 5.60
C VAL A 122 9.75 11.29 6.58
N ARG A 123 9.20 11.85 7.67
CA ARG A 123 8.52 11.07 8.71
C ARG A 123 7.11 11.57 8.92
N PHE A 124 6.16 10.64 9.02
CA PHE A 124 4.79 10.95 9.41
C PHE A 124 4.16 9.80 10.19
N SER A 125 3.06 10.09 10.90
CA SER A 125 2.29 9.08 11.61
C SER A 125 0.84 9.09 11.16
N THR A 126 0.23 7.90 11.18
CA THR A 126 -1.19 7.72 10.84
C THR A 126 -1.77 6.52 11.55
N THR A 127 -3.08 6.54 11.80
CA THR A 127 -3.84 5.41 12.33
C THR A 127 -4.93 5.06 11.32
N PRO A 128 -4.69 4.08 10.43
CA PRO A 128 -5.74 3.58 9.54
C PRO A 128 -6.90 3.01 10.34
N LYS A 129 -8.12 3.14 9.85
CA LYS A 129 -9.29 2.52 10.49
C LYS A 129 -9.11 1.01 10.56
N LYS A 130 -9.57 0.42 11.66
CA LYS A 130 -9.72 -1.03 11.78
C LYS A 130 -10.90 -1.43 10.90
N GLU A 131 -10.65 -2.33 9.95
CA GLU A 131 -11.71 -2.88 9.12
C GLU A 131 -12.63 -3.77 9.97
N LYS A 132 -13.95 -3.65 9.81
CA LYS A 132 -14.93 -4.36 10.64
C LYS A 132 -14.99 -5.87 10.36
N ALA A 133 -14.73 -6.26 9.12
CA ALA A 133 -14.90 -7.62 8.60
C ALA A 133 -13.59 -8.39 8.39
N ILE A 134 -12.52 -8.05 9.10
CA ILE A 134 -11.26 -8.79 8.97
C ILE A 134 -11.33 -10.10 9.75
N PRO A 135 -11.14 -11.26 9.09
CA PRO A 135 -11.05 -12.53 9.76
C PRO A 135 -9.93 -12.53 10.82
N LYS A 136 -10.21 -13.08 11.98
CA LYS A 136 -9.18 -13.26 13.02
C LYS A 136 -8.30 -14.45 12.65
N ILE A 137 -7.01 -14.22 12.52
CA ILE A 137 -6.05 -15.32 12.42
C ILE A 137 -5.89 -15.96 13.80
N LYS A 138 -6.19 -17.25 13.91
CA LYS A 138 -5.78 -18.03 15.08
C LYS A 138 -4.31 -18.37 14.91
N LYS A 139 -3.48 -18.08 15.92
CA LYS A 139 -2.13 -18.55 15.97
C LYS A 139 -2.17 -20.08 16.07
N VAL A 140 -1.77 -20.78 15.01
CA VAL A 140 -1.52 -22.20 15.04
C VAL A 140 -0.18 -22.42 15.74
N LYS A 141 -0.04 -23.50 16.53
CA LYS A 141 1.24 -23.88 17.14
C LYS A 141 2.34 -23.86 16.09
N ASN A 142 3.52 -23.38 16.48
CA ASN A 142 4.70 -23.41 15.63
C ASN A 142 4.87 -24.81 15.05
N GLY A 143 4.95 -24.91 13.73
CA GLY A 143 5.34 -26.13 13.06
C GLY A 143 6.77 -26.54 13.47
N LYS A 144 7.21 -27.71 13.04
CA LYS A 144 8.57 -28.21 13.30
C LYS A 144 9.64 -27.50 12.46
N SER A 145 9.26 -26.62 11.53
CA SER A 145 10.22 -25.88 10.69
C SER A 145 11.03 -24.92 11.54
N LYS A 146 12.34 -24.96 11.39
CA LYS A 146 13.29 -24.00 11.97
C LYS A 146 13.56 -22.82 11.01
N THR A 147 13.05 -22.86 9.80
CA THR A 147 13.23 -21.81 8.80
C THR A 147 12.31 -20.63 9.13
N ALA A 148 12.90 -19.45 9.27
CA ALA A 148 12.12 -18.23 9.43
C ALA A 148 11.29 -17.97 8.18
N VAL A 149 10.05 -17.53 8.36
CA VAL A 149 9.19 -17.07 7.27
C VAL A 149 9.70 -15.72 6.79
N SER A 150 9.72 -15.50 5.49
CA SER A 150 10.15 -14.21 4.92
C SER A 150 9.33 -13.05 5.47
N LEU A 151 9.98 -11.90 5.68
CA LEU A 151 9.31 -10.66 6.02
C LEU A 151 8.38 -10.24 4.87
N GLY A 152 7.21 -9.71 5.19
CA GLY A 152 6.29 -9.23 4.18
C GLY A 152 4.82 -9.43 4.53
N PHE A 153 4.00 -9.52 3.49
CA PHE A 153 2.56 -9.72 3.62
C PHE A 153 2.14 -11.08 3.10
N TYR A 154 1.28 -11.73 3.86
CA TYR A 154 0.58 -12.93 3.42
C TYR A 154 -0.79 -12.54 2.89
N ALA A 155 -1.03 -12.79 1.61
CA ALA A 155 -2.35 -12.64 0.99
C ALA A 155 -3.21 -13.85 1.34
N MET A 156 -4.36 -13.60 1.95
CA MET A 156 -5.37 -14.61 2.26
C MET A 156 -6.56 -14.40 1.37
N PHE A 157 -6.88 -15.39 0.56
CA PHE A 157 -8.03 -15.38 -0.33
C PHE A 157 -9.28 -15.91 0.38
N GLY A 158 -10.45 -15.45 -0.08
CA GLY A 158 -11.71 -15.96 0.42
C GLY A 158 -11.93 -17.44 0.09
N HIS A 159 -12.88 -18.07 0.79
CA HIS A 159 -13.30 -19.44 0.57
C HIS A 159 -14.74 -19.47 0.07
N ASP A 160 -15.18 -20.51 -0.67
CA ASP A 160 -16.51 -20.63 -1.27
C ASP A 160 -17.68 -20.48 -0.28
N LYS A 161 -17.43 -20.85 0.99
CA LYS A 161 -18.42 -20.75 2.08
C LYS A 161 -18.26 -19.51 2.96
N SER A 162 -17.34 -18.61 2.61
CA SER A 162 -17.08 -17.39 3.38
C SER A 162 -17.42 -16.16 2.56
N ASP A 163 -17.53 -15.05 3.25
CA ASP A 163 -17.70 -13.74 2.65
C ASP A 163 -16.44 -13.38 1.82
N ALA A 164 -16.49 -13.72 0.53
CA ALA A 164 -15.37 -13.64 -0.39
C ALA A 164 -15.19 -12.23 -0.97
N THR A 165 -15.48 -11.21 -0.18
CA THR A 165 -15.53 -9.82 -0.62
C THR A 165 -14.19 -9.10 -0.63
N ASN A 166 -13.10 -9.76 -0.19
CA ASN A 166 -11.80 -9.12 -0.07
C ASN A 166 -10.65 -10.12 -0.23
N ILE A 167 -9.49 -9.61 -0.67
CA ILE A 167 -8.19 -10.20 -0.41
C ILE A 167 -7.67 -9.56 0.88
N TYR A 168 -7.28 -10.36 1.87
CA TYR A 168 -6.80 -9.88 3.17
C TYR A 168 -5.29 -10.02 3.25
N TYR A 169 -4.61 -9.02 3.81
CA TYR A 169 -3.17 -9.03 3.98
C TYR A 169 -2.81 -9.03 5.46
N TYR A 170 -1.89 -9.91 5.84
CA TYR A 170 -1.41 -10.05 7.21
C TYR A 170 0.11 -10.10 7.25
N ASP A 171 0.70 -9.66 8.37
CA ASP A 171 2.10 -9.91 8.67
C ASP A 171 2.31 -11.23 9.44
N ASN A 172 3.58 -11.58 9.71
CA ASN A 172 3.95 -12.77 10.48
C ASN A 172 3.39 -12.80 11.90
N ASN A 173 3.00 -11.65 12.45
CA ASN A 173 2.37 -11.56 13.77
C ASN A 173 0.84 -11.70 13.68
N GLY A 174 0.28 -11.97 12.49
CA GLY A 174 -1.16 -12.05 12.26
C GLY A 174 -1.88 -10.69 12.37
N VAL A 175 -1.14 -9.60 12.28
CA VAL A 175 -1.71 -8.25 12.28
C VAL A 175 -2.17 -7.90 10.87
N SER A 176 -3.41 -7.43 10.74
CA SER A 176 -3.93 -6.97 9.45
C SER A 176 -3.13 -5.79 8.90
N ARG A 177 -2.72 -5.93 7.66
CA ARG A 177 -1.98 -4.94 6.87
C ARG A 177 -2.82 -4.37 5.73
N GLY A 178 -4.13 -4.59 5.78
CA GLY A 178 -5.10 -4.07 4.83
C GLY A 178 -5.85 -5.15 4.08
N LEU A 179 -6.62 -4.68 3.12
CA LEU A 179 -7.38 -5.52 2.21
C LEU A 179 -7.50 -4.87 0.82
N THR A 180 -7.74 -5.70 -0.18
CA THR A 180 -8.22 -5.30 -1.51
C THR A 180 -9.67 -5.74 -1.63
N PRO A 181 -10.63 -4.82 -1.84
CA PRO A 181 -12.03 -5.20 -1.98
C PRO A 181 -12.24 -5.97 -3.28
N LEU A 182 -13.16 -6.93 -3.26
CA LEU A 182 -13.65 -7.66 -4.44
C LEU A 182 -15.13 -7.34 -4.63
N ASN A 183 -15.65 -7.59 -5.82
CA ASN A 183 -17.04 -7.28 -6.18
C ASN A 183 -17.96 -8.50 -6.09
N GLY A 184 -17.90 -9.22 -4.97
CA GLY A 184 -18.81 -10.31 -4.65
C GLY A 184 -18.33 -11.72 -5.01
N TYR A 185 -17.12 -11.87 -5.56
CA TYR A 185 -16.53 -13.19 -5.81
C TYR A 185 -15.06 -13.22 -5.38
N ARG A 186 -14.60 -14.37 -4.95
CA ARG A 186 -13.18 -14.55 -4.53
C ARG A 186 -12.24 -14.50 -5.73
N THR A 187 -10.99 -14.14 -5.47
CA THR A 187 -9.88 -14.42 -6.40
C THR A 187 -9.12 -15.66 -5.94
N ASP A 188 -8.66 -16.47 -6.89
CA ASP A 188 -7.88 -17.67 -6.59
C ASP A 188 -6.37 -17.40 -6.61
N ARG A 189 -5.95 -16.36 -7.30
CA ARG A 189 -4.53 -15.99 -7.42
C ARG A 189 -4.35 -14.52 -7.78
N ILE A 190 -3.15 -14.03 -7.50
CA ILE A 190 -2.64 -12.76 -8.01
C ILE A 190 -1.43 -13.09 -8.90
N LEU A 191 -1.46 -12.61 -10.14
CA LEU A 191 -0.31 -12.68 -11.04
C LEU A 191 0.42 -11.33 -11.00
N THR A 192 1.73 -11.36 -11.13
CA THR A 192 2.54 -10.15 -11.30
C THR A 192 3.13 -10.14 -12.71
N VAL A 193 2.75 -9.13 -13.50
CA VAL A 193 3.23 -8.95 -14.88
C VAL A 193 3.68 -7.50 -15.03
N ASP A 194 4.91 -7.28 -15.41
CA ASP A 194 5.51 -5.95 -15.61
C ASP A 194 5.30 -5.00 -14.42
N GLY A 195 5.35 -5.56 -13.20
CA GLY A 195 5.14 -4.81 -11.96
C GLY A 195 3.69 -4.45 -11.65
N ASN A 196 2.73 -4.91 -12.45
CA ASN A 196 1.30 -4.82 -12.18
C ASN A 196 0.78 -6.10 -11.56
N TRP A 197 -0.26 -5.99 -10.73
CA TRP A 197 -1.01 -7.12 -10.23
C TRP A 197 -2.23 -7.36 -11.11
N ILE A 198 -2.44 -8.62 -11.49
CA ILE A 198 -3.61 -9.07 -12.27
C ILE A 198 -4.35 -10.09 -11.40
N PHE A 199 -5.63 -9.83 -11.14
CA PHE A 199 -6.47 -10.70 -10.32
C PHE A 199 -7.95 -10.60 -10.75
N SER A 200 -8.73 -11.64 -10.50
CA SER A 200 -10.19 -11.56 -10.67
C SER A 200 -10.78 -10.75 -9.50
N TYR A 201 -11.60 -9.76 -9.81
CA TYR A 201 -12.32 -9.00 -8.81
C TYR A 201 -13.82 -9.26 -8.79
N ASP A 202 -14.29 -9.98 -9.79
CA ASP A 202 -15.67 -10.45 -9.98
C ASP A 202 -15.61 -11.79 -10.72
N ILE A 203 -16.74 -12.50 -10.86
CA ILE A 203 -16.84 -13.85 -11.41
C ILE A 203 -16.23 -13.98 -12.82
N ASP A 204 -16.38 -12.95 -13.65
CA ASP A 204 -15.96 -12.93 -15.04
C ASP A 204 -15.07 -11.71 -15.39
N LYS A 205 -14.55 -10.99 -14.38
CA LYS A 205 -13.82 -9.74 -14.58
C LYS A 205 -12.45 -9.76 -13.92
N LEU A 206 -11.49 -9.26 -14.67
CA LEU A 206 -10.12 -9.08 -14.22
C LEU A 206 -9.83 -7.60 -13.93
N ALA A 207 -9.04 -7.36 -12.91
CA ALA A 207 -8.41 -6.07 -12.64
C ALA A 207 -6.92 -6.16 -12.97
N VAL A 208 -6.39 -5.09 -13.55
CA VAL A 208 -4.96 -4.84 -13.65
C VAL A 208 -4.66 -3.65 -12.77
N MET A 209 -3.88 -3.85 -11.73
CA MET A 209 -3.56 -2.83 -10.74
C MET A 209 -2.08 -2.50 -10.79
N ASN A 210 -1.75 -1.24 -11.06
CA ASN A 210 -0.38 -0.76 -11.08
C ASN A 210 0.19 -0.53 -9.67
N ARG A 211 1.46 -0.12 -9.59
CA ARG A 211 2.16 0.13 -8.30
C ARG A 211 1.57 1.27 -7.46
N LEU A 212 0.69 2.09 -8.02
CA LEU A 212 -0.02 3.15 -7.29
C LEU A 212 -1.40 2.70 -6.80
N GLY A 213 -1.80 1.46 -7.10
CA GLY A 213 -3.12 0.93 -6.76
C GLY A 213 -4.23 1.33 -7.74
N HIS A 214 -3.86 1.95 -8.88
CA HIS A 214 -4.78 2.38 -9.94
C HIS A 214 -5.07 1.24 -10.89
#